data_3dd8e86024dae6d64826660f01ad91dd
#
_entry.id   3dd8e86024dae6d64826660f01ad91dd
#
_cell.length_a   1.000
_cell.length_b   1.000
_cell.length_c   1.000
_cell.angle_alpha   90.00
_cell.angle_beta   90.00
_cell.angle_gamma   90.00
#
_symmetry.space_group_name_H-M   'P 1'
#
loop_
_entity.id
_entity.type
_entity.pdbx_description
1 polymer ?
#
loop_
_entity_poly.entity_id
_entity_poly.type
_entity_poly.pdbx_seq_one_letter_code
_entity_poly.pdbx_strand_id
1 'polypeptide(L)'
;MTTKPARSLAVMIPYLLAAIRMVDAGLASAEDIDTAMVAGCAHPMGPLALADLIGLDTTAAVAVSMYEETKEQLYAPPALLLRKVEAGELGRKTGRGFFPYH
;
A
#
# COMPACT_ATOMS: atom_id res chain seq x y z
N MET A 1 -2.17 24.09 4.15
CA MET A 1 -3.38 23.92 3.33
C MET A 1 -3.40 22.56 2.68
N THR A 2 -4.52 21.92 2.71
CA THR A 2 -4.63 20.60 2.09
C THR A 2 -5.59 20.67 0.92
N THR A 3 -5.14 20.13 -0.20
CA THR A 3 -5.98 19.94 -1.37
C THR A 3 -6.69 18.60 -1.24
N LYS A 4 -7.66 18.34 -2.12
CA LYS A 4 -8.32 17.05 -2.15
C LYS A 4 -7.34 15.88 -2.32
N PRO A 5 -6.36 15.97 -3.25
CA PRO A 5 -5.38 14.88 -3.36
C PRO A 5 -4.60 14.64 -2.08
N ALA A 6 -4.20 15.71 -1.38
CA ALA A 6 -3.46 15.56 -0.13
C ALA A 6 -4.30 14.91 0.95
N ARG A 7 -5.59 15.27 1.03
CA ARG A 7 -6.50 14.66 2.00
C ARG A 7 -6.73 13.18 1.69
N SER A 8 -6.89 12.87 0.41
CA SER A 8 -7.08 11.48 -0.02
C SER A 8 -5.88 10.64 0.36
N LEU A 9 -4.67 11.15 0.15
CA LEU A 9 -3.45 10.43 0.50
C LEU A 9 -3.34 10.25 2.01
N ALA A 10 -3.76 11.25 2.80
CA ALA A 10 -3.68 11.16 4.25
C ALA A 10 -4.54 10.01 4.80
N VAL A 11 -5.65 9.70 4.12
CA VAL A 11 -6.52 8.58 4.49
C VAL A 11 -6.06 7.29 3.84
N MET A 12 -5.70 7.35 2.57
CA MET A 12 -5.39 6.16 1.77
C MET A 12 -4.08 5.49 2.18
N ILE A 13 -3.04 6.26 2.44
CA ILE A 13 -1.73 5.68 2.75
C ILE A 13 -1.76 4.80 4.00
N PRO A 14 -2.31 5.26 5.14
CA PRO A 14 -2.41 4.38 6.31
C PRO A 14 -3.21 3.11 6.03
N TYR A 15 -4.24 3.20 5.23
CA TYR A 15 -5.05 2.06 4.84
C TYR A 15 -4.21 1.03 4.06
N LEU A 16 -3.45 1.49 3.06
CA LEU A 16 -2.59 0.61 2.29
C LEU A 16 -1.49 0.00 3.15
N LEU A 17 -0.87 0.81 4.01
CA LEU A 17 0.20 0.33 4.89
C LEU A 17 -0.31 -0.69 5.90
N ALA A 18 -1.53 -0.50 6.40
CA ALA A 18 -2.13 -1.46 7.33
C ALA A 18 -2.29 -2.83 6.65
N ALA A 19 -2.75 -2.85 5.40
CA ALA A 19 -2.90 -4.09 4.65
C ALA A 19 -1.54 -4.73 4.40
N ILE A 20 -0.54 -3.94 4.03
CA ILE A 20 0.81 -4.44 3.78
C ILE A 20 1.40 -5.03 5.06
N ARG A 21 1.17 -4.38 6.21
CA ARG A 21 1.65 -4.91 7.50
C ARG A 21 1.04 -6.27 7.82
N MET A 22 -0.22 -6.48 7.48
CA MET A 22 -0.85 -7.78 7.70
C MET A 22 -0.19 -8.88 6.87
N VAL A 23 0.15 -8.56 5.62
CA VAL A 23 0.88 -9.52 4.77
C VAL A 23 2.27 -9.77 5.36
N ASP A 24 2.97 -8.72 5.74
CA ASP A 24 4.32 -8.81 6.29
C ASP A 24 4.34 -9.66 7.56
N ALA A 25 3.33 -9.53 8.39
CA ALA A 25 3.23 -10.27 9.65
C ALA A 25 2.74 -11.72 9.45
N GLY A 26 2.39 -12.09 8.22
CA GLY A 26 1.90 -13.43 7.95
C GLY A 26 0.48 -13.70 8.43
N LEU A 27 -0.29 -12.64 8.71
CA LEU A 27 -1.66 -12.79 9.22
C LEU A 27 -2.64 -13.17 8.12
N ALA A 28 -2.40 -12.74 6.89
CA ALA A 28 -3.25 -13.06 5.75
C ALA A 28 -2.47 -12.85 4.47
N SER A 29 -2.88 -13.52 3.40
CA SER A 29 -2.27 -13.30 2.09
C SER A 29 -2.82 -12.02 1.46
N ALA A 30 -2.08 -11.49 0.48
CA ALA A 30 -2.55 -10.32 -0.26
C ALA A 30 -3.91 -10.61 -0.91
N GLU A 31 -4.07 -11.82 -1.46
CA GLU A 31 -5.31 -12.21 -2.11
C GLU A 31 -6.48 -12.22 -1.13
N ASP A 32 -6.27 -12.79 0.07
CA ASP A 32 -7.34 -12.87 1.06
C ASP A 32 -7.76 -11.49 1.55
N ILE A 33 -6.81 -10.60 1.78
CA ILE A 33 -7.11 -9.25 2.22
C ILE A 33 -7.91 -8.51 1.15
N ASP A 34 -7.46 -8.59 -0.11
CA ASP A 34 -8.15 -7.92 -1.20
C ASP A 34 -9.57 -8.46 -1.40
N THR A 35 -9.73 -9.77 -1.32
CA THR A 35 -11.05 -10.40 -1.42
C THR A 35 -11.97 -9.90 -0.31
N ALA A 36 -11.47 -9.83 0.91
CA ALA A 36 -12.26 -9.37 2.06
C ALA A 36 -12.72 -7.93 1.87
N MET A 37 -11.84 -7.05 1.37
CA MET A 37 -12.20 -5.64 1.20
C MET A 37 -13.19 -5.44 0.04
N VAL A 38 -13.03 -6.19 -1.03
CA VAL A 38 -13.95 -6.09 -2.16
C VAL A 38 -15.32 -6.66 -1.79
N ALA A 39 -15.33 -7.86 -1.21
CA ALA A 39 -16.59 -8.55 -0.90
C ALA A 39 -17.22 -8.05 0.38
N GLY A 40 -16.42 -7.77 1.41
CA GLY A 40 -16.94 -7.40 2.73
C GLY A 40 -17.19 -5.93 2.92
N CYS A 41 -16.44 -5.07 2.25
CA CYS A 41 -16.54 -3.63 2.42
C CYS A 41 -16.94 -2.90 1.13
N ALA A 42 -17.30 -3.66 0.11
CA ALA A 42 -17.76 -3.11 -1.18
C ALA A 42 -16.74 -2.15 -1.83
N HIS A 43 -15.47 -2.35 -1.59
CA HIS A 43 -14.45 -1.58 -2.28
C HIS A 43 -14.33 -2.05 -3.72
N PRO A 44 -14.18 -1.13 -4.68
CA PRO A 44 -14.05 -1.54 -6.08
C PRO A 44 -12.75 -2.28 -6.37
N MET A 45 -11.73 -2.10 -5.52
CA MET A 45 -10.42 -2.72 -5.67
C MET A 45 -9.84 -2.94 -4.28
N GLY A 46 -9.15 -4.06 -4.08
CA GLY A 46 -8.52 -4.33 -2.79
C GLY A 46 -7.28 -3.47 -2.58
N PRO A 47 -6.83 -3.35 -1.33
CA PRO A 47 -5.71 -2.45 -1.00
C PRO A 47 -4.37 -2.86 -1.61
N LEU A 48 -4.09 -4.16 -1.73
CA LEU A 48 -2.81 -4.59 -2.30
C LEU A 48 -2.79 -4.36 -3.81
N ALA A 49 -3.93 -4.62 -4.49
CA ALA A 49 -4.05 -4.31 -5.91
C ALA A 49 -3.97 -2.81 -6.16
N LEU A 50 -4.55 -2.00 -5.26
CA LEU A 50 -4.49 -0.55 -5.38
C LEU A 50 -3.06 -0.05 -5.20
N ALA A 51 -2.32 -0.61 -4.23
CA ALA A 51 -0.92 -0.26 -4.04
C ALA A 51 -0.09 -0.58 -5.29
N ASP A 52 -0.36 -1.74 -5.92
CA ASP A 52 0.31 -2.12 -7.16
C ASP A 52 -0.03 -1.16 -8.31
N LEU A 53 -1.27 -0.67 -8.35
CA LEU A 53 -1.71 0.28 -9.38
C LEU A 53 -1.01 1.62 -9.22
N ILE A 54 -0.93 2.12 -7.99
CA ILE A 54 -0.26 3.39 -7.67
C ILE A 54 1.24 3.29 -7.91
N GLY A 55 1.81 2.16 -7.59
CA GLY A 55 3.25 1.95 -7.60
C GLY A 55 3.78 1.88 -6.18
N LEU A 56 4.49 0.80 -5.87
CA LEU A 56 4.98 0.61 -4.51
C LEU A 56 6.05 1.62 -4.14
N ASP A 57 6.83 2.08 -5.13
CA ASP A 57 7.82 3.15 -4.92
C ASP A 57 7.13 4.46 -4.53
N THR A 58 6.03 4.81 -5.22
CA THR A 58 5.27 6.01 -4.90
C THR A 58 4.65 5.89 -3.52
N THR A 59 4.06 4.72 -3.22
CA THR A 59 3.46 4.47 -1.91
C THR A 59 4.50 4.63 -0.80
N ALA A 60 5.67 4.05 -0.99
CA ALA A 60 6.75 4.13 -0.01
C ALA A 60 7.23 5.56 0.16
N ALA A 61 7.41 6.30 -0.93
CA ALA A 61 7.91 7.67 -0.87
C ALA A 61 6.94 8.58 -0.11
N VAL A 62 5.64 8.45 -0.39
CA VAL A 62 4.64 9.26 0.32
C VAL A 62 4.59 8.88 1.80
N ALA A 63 4.66 7.56 2.10
CA ALA A 63 4.65 7.10 3.48
C ALA A 63 5.83 7.64 4.26
N VAL A 64 7.03 7.58 3.68
CA VAL A 64 8.24 8.10 4.33
C VAL A 64 8.10 9.60 4.60
N SER A 65 7.62 10.35 3.60
CA SER A 65 7.45 11.79 3.73
C SER A 65 6.46 12.12 4.86
N MET A 66 5.34 11.41 4.91
CA MET A 66 4.32 11.66 5.94
C MET A 66 4.83 11.23 7.32
N TYR A 67 5.58 10.14 7.39
CA TYR A 67 6.15 9.70 8.66
C TYR A 67 7.18 10.71 9.18
N GLU A 68 8.03 11.24 8.30
CA GLU A 68 9.03 12.21 8.72
C GLU A 68 8.38 13.49 9.24
N GLU A 69 7.24 13.86 8.68
CA GLU A 69 6.54 15.07 9.11
C GLU A 69 5.76 14.86 10.41
N THR A 70 5.09 13.71 10.57
CA THR A 70 4.18 13.49 11.69
C THR A 70 4.75 12.59 12.79
N LYS A 71 5.70 11.72 12.45
CA LYS A 71 6.24 10.67 13.34
C LYS A 71 5.17 9.69 13.85
N GLU A 72 4.05 9.59 13.13
CA GLU A 72 2.98 8.66 13.48
C GLU A 72 3.27 7.28 12.89
N GLN A 73 3.19 6.25 13.72
CA GLN A 73 3.48 4.88 13.29
C GLN A 73 2.60 4.40 12.15
N LEU A 74 1.39 4.96 12.04
CA LEU A 74 0.50 4.56 10.97
C LEU A 74 1.02 4.92 9.57
N TYR A 75 1.98 5.84 9.49
CA TYR A 75 2.62 6.21 8.23
C TYR A 75 3.97 5.54 8.03
N ALA A 76 4.46 4.79 9.01
CA ALA A 76 5.76 4.13 8.89
C ALA A 76 5.69 3.02 7.84
N PRO A 77 6.54 3.03 6.81
CA PRO A 77 6.49 2.00 5.77
C PRO A 77 6.93 0.65 6.33
N PRO A 78 6.11 -0.40 6.11
CA PRO A 78 6.51 -1.75 6.56
C PRO A 78 7.74 -2.24 5.81
N ALA A 79 8.49 -3.14 6.45
CA ALA A 79 9.71 -3.68 5.86
C ALA A 79 9.43 -4.39 4.53
N LEU A 80 8.30 -5.10 4.44
CA LEU A 80 7.95 -5.80 3.20
C LEU A 80 7.83 -4.83 2.02
N LEU A 81 7.21 -3.65 2.25
CA LEU A 81 7.08 -2.64 1.21
C LEU A 81 8.44 -2.18 0.73
N LEU A 82 9.34 -1.89 1.66
CA LEU A 82 10.68 -1.42 1.31
C LEU A 82 11.48 -2.49 0.59
N ARG A 83 11.33 -3.76 0.98
CA ARG A 83 12.01 -4.86 0.30
C ARG A 83 11.54 -5.02 -1.13
N LYS A 84 10.24 -4.86 -1.37
CA LYS A 84 9.71 -4.97 -2.74
C LYS A 84 10.21 -3.84 -3.61
N VAL A 85 10.25 -2.62 -3.09
CA VAL A 85 10.80 -1.49 -3.83
C VAL A 85 12.26 -1.73 -4.19
N GLU A 86 13.03 -2.20 -3.23
CA GLU A 86 14.45 -2.49 -3.46
C GLU A 86 14.65 -3.60 -4.50
N ALA A 87 13.75 -4.57 -4.53
CA ALA A 87 13.80 -5.67 -5.49
C ALA A 87 13.30 -5.26 -6.88
N GLY A 88 12.79 -4.05 -7.03
CA GLY A 88 12.25 -3.60 -8.31
C GLY A 88 10.84 -4.10 -8.60
N GLU A 89 10.16 -4.66 -7.61
CA GLU A 89 8.80 -5.16 -7.77
C GLU A 89 7.84 -4.04 -7.38
N LEU A 90 7.58 -3.14 -8.32
CA LEU A 90 6.87 -1.90 -8.04
C LEU A 90 5.37 -1.95 -8.34
N GLY A 91 4.89 -3.07 -8.85
CA GLY A 91 3.49 -3.23 -9.17
C GLY A 91 3.27 -3.40 -10.67
N ARG A 92 2.15 -2.87 -11.17
CA ARG A 92 1.79 -3.06 -12.57
C ARG A 92 2.86 -2.57 -13.53
N LYS A 93 3.50 -1.45 -13.22
CA LYS A 93 4.47 -0.85 -14.14
C LYS A 93 5.73 -1.69 -14.33
N THR A 94 6.00 -2.61 -13.41
CA THR A 94 7.15 -3.51 -13.54
C THR A 94 6.73 -4.96 -13.78
N GLY A 95 5.41 -5.21 -13.89
CA GLY A 95 4.88 -6.53 -14.13
C GLY A 95 4.72 -7.37 -12.88
N ARG A 96 5.12 -6.87 -11.74
CA ARG A 96 5.00 -7.61 -10.48
C ARG A 96 5.08 -6.65 -9.29
N GLY A 97 4.18 -6.85 -8.34
CA GLY A 97 4.19 -6.19 -7.06
C GLY A 97 3.75 -7.20 -6.02
N PHE A 98 2.60 -6.96 -5.37
CA PHE A 98 1.98 -7.98 -4.52
C PHE A 98 1.35 -9.08 -5.36
N PHE A 99 1.00 -8.77 -6.60
CA PHE A 99 0.46 -9.73 -7.56
C PHE A 99 1.29 -9.69 -8.84
N PRO A 100 1.25 -10.78 -9.64
CA PRO A 100 1.88 -10.76 -10.96
C PRO A 100 0.95 -10.12 -11.98
N TYR A 101 1.52 -9.48 -12.99
CA TYR A 101 0.78 -8.84 -14.08
C TYR A 101 1.42 -9.23 -15.41
N HIS A 102 0.59 -9.38 -16.44
CA HIS A 102 1.06 -9.85 -17.75
C HIS A 102 0.83 -8.82 -18.83
#